data_164f58d18f3d93db0bd707492821523f
#
_entry.id   164f58d18f3d93db0bd707492821523f
#
_cell.length_a   1.000
_cell.length_b   1.000
_cell.length_c   1.000
_cell.angle_alpha   90.00
_cell.angle_beta   90.00
_cell.angle_gamma   90.00
#
_symmetry.space_group_name_H-M   'P 1'
#
loop_
_entity.id
_entity.type
_entity.pdbx_description
1 polymer ?
#
loop_
_entity_poly.entity_id
_entity_poly.type
_entity_poly.pdbx_seq_one_letter_code
_entity_poly.pdbx_strand_id
1 'polypeptide(L)'
;MINFVRISLQNFKDYQSDIQNFFERNKEDYNFFHPHGFSSDEFYEEIKDKKKDLYIFLAVDEKFVGYGILRGWDDGYEIPSLGIMIDKNGRGKGYSTSFMRYLHGEAIKKGSKKVRLAVFKENKVAISLYNKLGYEFSEKNEKELIGIKNL
;
A
#
# COMPACT_ATOMS: atom_id res chain seq x y z
N MET A 1 10.49 12.82 -11.79
CA MET A 1 9.61 11.88 -12.52
C MET A 1 9.09 10.82 -11.58
N ILE A 2 7.80 10.57 -11.62
CA ILE A 2 7.14 9.54 -10.80
C ILE A 2 7.17 8.21 -11.55
N ASN A 3 7.48 7.13 -10.84
CA ASN A 3 7.47 5.80 -11.38
C ASN A 3 6.92 4.81 -10.34
N PHE A 4 6.14 3.83 -10.78
CA PHE A 4 5.63 2.77 -9.91
C PHE A 4 6.39 1.49 -10.20
N VAL A 5 7.03 0.94 -9.18
CA VAL A 5 7.90 -0.22 -9.30
C VAL A 5 7.26 -1.41 -8.58
N ARG A 6 6.80 -2.38 -9.36
CA ARG A 6 6.27 -3.63 -8.80
C ARG A 6 7.44 -4.53 -8.43
N ILE A 7 7.45 -5.00 -7.19
CA ILE A 7 8.48 -5.92 -6.72
C ILE A 7 7.99 -7.37 -6.82
N SER A 8 8.84 -8.21 -7.36
CA SER A 8 8.64 -9.66 -7.44
C SER A 8 9.96 -10.35 -7.08
N LEU A 9 9.95 -11.68 -7.02
CA LEU A 9 11.19 -12.44 -6.80
C LEU A 9 12.23 -12.17 -7.89
N GLN A 10 11.80 -11.84 -9.09
CA GLN A 10 12.70 -11.63 -10.23
C GLN A 10 13.52 -10.36 -10.11
N ASN A 11 12.99 -9.31 -9.47
CA ASN A 11 13.69 -8.03 -9.37
C ASN A 11 14.01 -7.61 -7.92
N PHE A 12 13.66 -8.43 -6.94
CA PHE A 12 13.88 -8.10 -5.52
C PHE A 12 15.33 -7.68 -5.24
N LYS A 13 16.28 -8.45 -5.75
CA LYS A 13 17.70 -8.19 -5.48
C LYS A 13 18.16 -6.83 -6.03
N ASP A 14 17.58 -6.39 -7.14
CA ASP A 14 17.92 -5.10 -7.75
C ASP A 14 17.50 -3.92 -6.87
N TYR A 15 16.47 -4.11 -6.04
CA TYR A 15 15.88 -3.07 -5.20
C TYR A 15 16.05 -3.32 -3.70
N GLN A 16 16.79 -4.35 -3.32
CA GLN A 16 16.90 -4.75 -1.91
C GLN A 16 17.36 -3.61 -1.00
N SER A 17 18.38 -2.87 -1.42
CA SER A 17 18.90 -1.74 -0.65
C SER A 17 17.89 -0.60 -0.56
N ASP A 18 17.21 -0.30 -1.65
CA ASP A 18 16.17 0.75 -1.66
C ASP A 18 15.01 0.39 -0.76
N ILE A 19 14.59 -0.87 -0.76
CA ILE A 19 13.54 -1.38 0.11
C ILE A 19 13.95 -1.28 1.58
N GLN A 20 15.16 -1.74 1.90
CA GLN A 20 15.68 -1.68 3.27
C GLN A 20 15.75 -0.23 3.76
N ASN A 21 16.27 0.66 2.94
CA ASN A 21 16.40 2.08 3.30
C ASN A 21 15.02 2.74 3.52
N PHE A 22 14.05 2.41 2.67
CA PHE A 22 12.70 2.94 2.81
C PHE A 22 12.07 2.52 4.14
N PHE A 23 12.11 1.24 4.46
CA PHE A 23 11.53 0.75 5.71
C PHE A 23 12.26 1.29 6.93
N GLU A 24 13.59 1.39 6.86
CA GLU A 24 14.39 1.94 7.98
C GLU A 24 14.02 3.40 8.26
N ARG A 25 13.86 4.22 7.21
CA ARG A 25 13.46 5.62 7.38
C ARG A 25 12.06 5.78 7.96
N ASN A 26 11.19 4.81 7.73
CA ASN A 26 9.77 4.90 8.05
C ASN A 26 9.34 3.96 9.18
N LYS A 27 10.27 3.41 9.93
CA LYS A 27 9.95 2.44 10.98
C LYS A 27 9.07 3.01 12.10
N GLU A 28 9.02 4.32 12.28
CA GLU A 28 8.13 4.97 13.21
C GLU A 28 6.66 4.77 12.85
N ASP A 29 6.35 4.62 11.56
CA ASP A 29 5.00 4.42 11.07
C ASP A 29 4.54 2.96 11.21
N TYR A 30 5.40 2.06 11.65
CA TYR A 30 5.10 0.64 11.79
C TYR A 30 3.88 0.38 12.68
N ASN A 31 3.71 1.17 13.73
CA ASN A 31 2.57 1.03 14.65
C ASN A 31 1.22 1.30 13.97
N PHE A 32 1.21 2.07 12.89
CA PHE A 32 0.01 2.46 12.16
C PHE A 32 -0.18 1.69 10.87
N PHE A 33 0.91 1.17 10.31
CA PHE A 33 0.90 0.40 9.08
C PHE A 33 1.97 -0.68 9.17
N HIS A 34 1.54 -1.92 9.41
CA HIS A 34 2.46 -3.04 9.61
C HIS A 34 1.95 -4.30 8.89
N PRO A 35 1.88 -4.27 7.54
CA PRO A 35 1.43 -5.43 6.77
C PRO A 35 2.37 -6.63 6.92
N HIS A 36 3.62 -6.37 7.26
CA HIS A 36 4.71 -7.31 7.52
C HIS A 36 5.80 -6.55 8.27
N GLY A 37 6.89 -7.21 8.66
CA GLY A 37 8.03 -6.53 9.29
C GLY A 37 8.73 -5.56 8.33
N PHE A 38 9.33 -4.50 8.88
CA PHE A 38 9.95 -3.41 8.10
C PHE A 38 11.45 -3.64 7.91
N SER A 39 11.80 -4.76 7.27
CA SER A 39 13.15 -5.01 6.78
C SER A 39 13.06 -5.66 5.40
N SER A 40 14.14 -5.64 4.65
CA SER A 40 14.16 -6.28 3.35
C SER A 40 14.01 -7.80 3.47
N ASP A 41 14.54 -8.40 4.53
CA ASP A 41 14.41 -9.84 4.76
C ASP A 41 12.98 -10.23 5.08
N GLU A 42 12.30 -9.46 5.93
CA GLU A 42 10.89 -9.71 6.26
C GLU A 42 9.98 -9.45 5.06
N PHE A 43 10.31 -8.45 4.25
CA PHE A 43 9.61 -8.20 3.00
C PHE A 43 9.77 -9.38 2.03
N TYR A 44 10.99 -9.91 1.91
CA TYR A 44 11.24 -11.08 1.07
C TYR A 44 10.39 -12.28 1.51
N GLU A 45 10.34 -12.54 2.82
CA GLU A 45 9.52 -13.62 3.38
C GLU A 45 8.03 -13.41 3.04
N GLU A 46 7.57 -12.17 3.03
CA GLU A 46 6.19 -11.86 2.66
C GLU A 46 5.89 -12.19 1.20
N ILE A 47 6.78 -11.80 0.27
CA ILE A 47 6.50 -11.89 -1.16
C ILE A 47 6.86 -13.23 -1.79
N LYS A 48 7.73 -14.03 -1.16
CA LYS A 48 8.34 -15.20 -1.81
C LYS A 48 7.35 -16.24 -2.34
N ASP A 49 6.20 -16.39 -1.70
CA ASP A 49 5.18 -17.37 -2.09
C ASP A 49 3.95 -16.72 -2.75
N LYS A 50 4.01 -15.41 -3.02
CA LYS A 50 2.88 -14.68 -3.60
C LYS A 50 2.95 -14.69 -5.13
N LYS A 51 1.80 -14.96 -5.74
CA LYS A 51 1.67 -15.02 -7.20
C LYS A 51 0.70 -13.98 -7.74
N LYS A 52 -0.27 -13.56 -6.93
CA LYS A 52 -1.35 -12.66 -7.35
C LYS A 52 -1.30 -11.32 -6.64
N ASP A 53 -0.92 -11.31 -5.37
CA ASP A 53 -0.85 -10.09 -4.58
C ASP A 53 0.23 -9.15 -5.13
N LEU A 54 -0.01 -7.85 -4.98
CA LEU A 54 0.88 -6.81 -5.54
C LEU A 54 1.56 -6.03 -4.44
N TYR A 55 2.86 -5.82 -4.62
CA TYR A 55 3.72 -5.06 -3.73
C TYR A 55 4.46 -4.03 -4.58
N ILE A 56 4.14 -2.76 -4.38
CA ILE A 56 4.53 -1.70 -5.31
C ILE A 56 5.16 -0.55 -4.55
N PHE A 57 6.28 -0.03 -5.05
CA PHE A 57 6.90 1.18 -4.52
C PHE A 57 6.68 2.34 -5.48
N LEU A 58 6.43 3.51 -4.92
CA LEU A 58 6.42 4.76 -5.65
C LEU A 58 7.83 5.35 -5.59
N ALA A 59 8.43 5.52 -6.74
CA ALA A 59 9.75 6.14 -6.86
C ALA A 59 9.61 7.53 -7.45
N VAL A 60 10.33 8.48 -6.89
CA VAL A 60 10.46 9.83 -7.42
C VAL A 60 11.95 10.07 -7.63
N ASP A 61 12.34 10.29 -8.87
CA ASP A 61 13.76 10.45 -9.27
C ASP A 61 14.62 9.30 -8.71
N GLU A 62 14.13 8.08 -8.91
CA GLU A 62 14.78 6.82 -8.54
C GLU A 62 14.82 6.54 -7.02
N LYS A 63 14.23 7.41 -6.20
CA LYS A 63 14.16 7.21 -4.76
C LYS A 63 12.76 6.72 -4.36
N PHE A 64 12.69 5.67 -3.55
CA PHE A 64 11.42 5.20 -3.01
C PHE A 64 10.87 6.17 -1.97
N VAL A 65 9.67 6.68 -2.24
CA VAL A 65 8.98 7.63 -1.37
C VAL A 65 7.61 7.13 -0.90
N GLY A 66 7.16 6.00 -1.42
CA GLY A 66 5.89 5.41 -1.03
C GLY A 66 5.88 3.91 -1.23
N TYR A 67 5.01 3.24 -0.50
CA TYR A 67 4.81 1.80 -0.57
C TYR A 67 3.31 1.49 -0.56
N GLY A 68 2.88 0.66 -1.48
CA GLY A 68 1.48 0.25 -1.60
C GLY A 68 1.35 -1.24 -1.82
N ILE A 69 0.27 -1.81 -1.27
CA ILE A 69 -0.02 -3.22 -1.42
C ILE A 69 -1.47 -3.43 -1.82
N LEU A 70 -1.69 -4.49 -2.58
CA LEU A 70 -3.01 -5.07 -2.81
C LEU A 70 -2.86 -6.55 -2.54
N ARG A 71 -3.47 -7.05 -1.49
CA ARG A 71 -3.32 -8.44 -1.11
C ARG A 71 -4.64 -9.09 -0.69
N GLY A 72 -4.63 -10.41 -0.63
CA GLY A 72 -5.78 -11.24 -0.33
C GLY A 72 -6.14 -12.17 -1.47
N TRP A 73 -5.72 -11.88 -2.70
CA TRP A 73 -5.98 -12.75 -3.84
C TRP A 73 -5.31 -14.11 -3.70
N ASP A 74 -4.08 -14.15 -3.18
CA ASP A 74 -3.36 -15.40 -2.94
C ASP A 74 -4.04 -16.26 -1.86
N ASP A 75 -4.82 -15.64 -0.98
CA ASP A 75 -5.60 -16.33 0.05
C ASP A 75 -7.03 -16.67 -0.42
N GLY A 76 -7.35 -16.41 -1.68
CA GLY A 76 -8.65 -16.75 -2.28
C GLY A 76 -9.73 -15.68 -2.14
N TYR A 77 -9.40 -14.50 -1.64
CA TYR A 77 -10.35 -13.39 -1.55
C TYR A 77 -10.54 -12.71 -2.90
N GLU A 78 -11.76 -12.33 -3.21
CA GLU A 78 -12.07 -11.57 -4.43
C GLU A 78 -11.82 -10.08 -4.26
N ILE A 79 -12.06 -9.56 -3.05
CA ILE A 79 -11.88 -8.15 -2.74
C ILE A 79 -10.50 -7.98 -2.09
N PRO A 80 -9.56 -7.32 -2.76
CA PRO A 80 -8.24 -7.14 -2.18
C PRO A 80 -8.25 -6.08 -1.08
N SER A 81 -7.37 -6.25 -0.11
CA SER A 81 -7.08 -5.24 0.90
C SER A 81 -5.96 -4.35 0.41
N LEU A 82 -6.20 -3.04 0.41
CA LEU A 82 -5.24 -2.02 0.01
C LEU A 82 -4.55 -1.45 1.24
N GLY A 83 -3.23 -1.33 1.15
CA GLY A 83 -2.44 -0.59 2.13
C GLY A 83 -1.56 0.42 1.41
N ILE A 84 -1.33 1.56 2.03
CA ILE A 84 -0.49 2.61 1.45
C ILE A 84 0.25 3.37 2.54
N MET A 85 1.49 3.72 2.25
CA MET A 85 2.32 4.54 3.11
C MET A 85 3.17 5.48 2.25
N ILE A 86 3.22 6.75 2.63
CA ILE A 86 4.07 7.74 1.98
C ILE A 86 5.10 8.22 2.99
N ASP A 87 6.37 8.27 2.56
CA ASP A 87 7.49 8.82 3.31
C ASP A 87 7.14 10.25 3.80
N LYS A 88 7.54 10.58 5.02
CA LYS A 88 7.31 11.90 5.62
C LYS A 88 7.72 13.04 4.68
N ASN A 89 8.85 12.88 4.01
CA ASN A 89 9.36 13.90 3.09
C ASN A 89 8.56 14.00 1.78
N GLY A 90 7.73 13.01 1.50
CA GLY A 90 6.88 12.99 0.32
C GLY A 90 5.44 13.44 0.57
N ARG A 91 5.08 13.74 1.81
CA ARG A 91 3.71 14.13 2.17
C ARG A 91 3.40 15.55 1.69
N GLY A 92 2.12 15.80 1.41
CA GLY A 92 1.65 17.11 0.95
C GLY A 92 1.95 17.43 -0.51
N LYS A 93 2.41 16.45 -1.29
CA LYS A 93 2.78 16.64 -2.71
C LYS A 93 1.82 15.94 -3.69
N GLY A 94 0.71 15.41 -3.20
CA GLY A 94 -0.25 14.73 -4.03
C GLY A 94 0.09 13.28 -4.38
N TYR A 95 1.17 12.73 -3.85
CA TYR A 95 1.60 11.36 -4.15
C TYR A 95 0.59 10.33 -3.68
N SER A 96 -0.06 10.54 -2.53
CA SER A 96 -1.07 9.61 -2.01
C SER A 96 -2.22 9.45 -2.99
N THR A 97 -2.73 10.53 -3.53
CA THR A 97 -3.84 10.50 -4.50
C THR A 97 -3.43 9.75 -5.76
N SER A 98 -2.26 10.07 -6.31
CA SER A 98 -1.73 9.40 -7.50
C SER A 98 -1.53 7.91 -7.26
N PHE A 99 -0.99 7.55 -6.11
CA PHE A 99 -0.74 6.15 -5.77
C PHE A 99 -2.04 5.38 -5.58
N MET A 100 -3.00 5.96 -4.87
CA MET A 100 -4.31 5.35 -4.69
C MET A 100 -4.98 5.05 -6.05
N ARG A 101 -4.95 6.01 -6.96
CA ARG A 101 -5.50 5.83 -8.30
C ARG A 101 -4.78 4.73 -9.09
N TYR A 102 -3.47 4.67 -8.94
CA TYR A 102 -2.69 3.61 -9.57
C TYR A 102 -3.10 2.23 -9.03
N LEU A 103 -3.21 2.09 -7.70
CA LEU A 103 -3.61 0.85 -7.07
C LEU A 103 -5.04 0.44 -7.47
N HIS A 104 -5.96 1.40 -7.55
CA HIS A 104 -7.32 1.12 -8.05
C HIS A 104 -7.29 0.59 -9.48
N GLY A 105 -6.46 1.19 -10.34
CA GLY A 105 -6.27 0.73 -11.70
C GLY A 105 -5.75 -0.69 -11.79
N GLU A 106 -4.80 -1.05 -10.93
CA GLU A 106 -4.25 -2.40 -10.88
C GLU A 106 -5.30 -3.42 -10.40
N ALA A 107 -6.12 -3.05 -9.42
CA ALA A 107 -7.21 -3.90 -8.96
C ALA A 107 -8.24 -4.14 -10.08
N ILE A 108 -8.58 -3.09 -10.84
CA ILE A 108 -9.48 -3.20 -11.99
C ILE A 108 -8.91 -4.17 -13.04
N LYS A 109 -7.63 -4.05 -13.35
CA LYS A 109 -6.96 -4.95 -14.31
C LYS A 109 -7.04 -6.41 -13.89
N LYS A 110 -7.04 -6.67 -12.60
CA LYS A 110 -7.19 -8.03 -12.06
C LYS A 110 -8.64 -8.50 -11.99
N GLY A 111 -9.59 -7.68 -12.42
CA GLY A 111 -11.00 -8.01 -12.44
C GLY A 111 -11.74 -7.77 -11.13
N SER A 112 -11.12 -7.07 -10.19
CA SER A 112 -11.77 -6.76 -8.91
C SER A 112 -12.84 -5.69 -9.11
N LYS A 113 -13.99 -5.88 -8.47
CA LYS A 113 -15.12 -4.94 -8.53
C LYS A 113 -15.15 -4.01 -7.33
N LYS A 114 -14.41 -4.35 -6.29
CA LYS A 114 -14.32 -3.57 -5.05
C LYS A 114 -12.91 -3.67 -4.51
N VAL A 115 -12.57 -2.72 -3.67
CA VAL A 115 -11.33 -2.72 -2.89
C VAL A 115 -11.67 -2.30 -1.47
N ARG A 116 -10.96 -2.86 -0.49
CA ARG A 116 -11.16 -2.54 0.91
C ARG A 116 -9.86 -2.04 1.53
N LEU A 117 -10.00 -1.28 2.62
CA LEU A 117 -8.87 -0.87 3.45
C LEU A 117 -9.32 -0.73 4.90
N ALA A 118 -8.36 -0.73 5.81
CA ALA A 118 -8.59 -0.41 7.21
C ALA A 118 -7.83 0.87 7.55
N VAL A 119 -8.42 1.72 8.38
CA VAL A 119 -7.82 2.99 8.77
C VAL A 119 -8.17 3.30 10.21
N PHE A 120 -7.22 3.87 10.96
CA PHE A 120 -7.49 4.33 12.31
C PHE A 120 -8.43 5.53 12.29
N LYS A 121 -9.41 5.53 13.21
CA LYS A 121 -10.39 6.62 13.34
C LYS A 121 -9.74 7.97 13.57
N GLU A 122 -8.60 7.99 14.24
CA GLU A 122 -7.85 9.22 14.51
C GLU A 122 -7.09 9.76 13.30
N ASN A 123 -6.91 8.95 12.26
CA ASN A 123 -6.22 9.37 11.04
C ASN A 123 -7.17 10.16 10.12
N LYS A 124 -7.49 11.38 10.53
CA LYS A 124 -8.47 12.22 9.84
C LYS A 124 -8.05 12.61 8.42
N VAL A 125 -6.75 12.80 8.23
CA VAL A 125 -6.20 13.15 6.90
C VAL A 125 -6.44 12.02 5.90
N ALA A 126 -6.14 10.79 6.29
CA ALA A 126 -6.35 9.62 5.43
C ALA A 126 -7.84 9.40 5.16
N ILE A 127 -8.69 9.48 6.19
CA ILE A 127 -10.13 9.32 6.04
C ILE A 127 -10.69 10.36 5.06
N SER A 128 -10.26 11.60 5.16
CA SER A 128 -10.68 12.67 4.24
C SER A 128 -10.30 12.33 2.79
N LEU A 129 -9.07 11.86 2.57
CA LEU A 129 -8.61 11.44 1.24
C LEU A 129 -9.48 10.29 0.71
N TYR A 130 -9.70 9.27 1.52
CA TYR A 130 -10.47 8.10 1.10
C TYR A 130 -11.93 8.45 0.81
N ASN A 131 -12.53 9.34 1.61
CA ASN A 131 -13.87 9.86 1.32
C ASN A 131 -13.94 10.52 -0.06
N LYS A 132 -12.97 11.36 -0.39
CA LYS A 132 -12.88 12.02 -1.70
C LYS A 132 -12.74 11.02 -2.84
N LEU A 133 -12.12 9.87 -2.58
CA LEU A 133 -11.92 8.82 -3.57
C LEU A 133 -13.09 7.85 -3.67
N GLY A 134 -14.15 8.06 -2.88
CA GLY A 134 -15.38 7.27 -2.97
C GLY A 134 -15.48 6.08 -2.02
N TYR A 135 -14.64 6.01 -0.99
CA TYR A 135 -14.75 4.97 0.02
C TYR A 135 -15.93 5.25 0.95
N GLU A 136 -16.64 4.19 1.30
CA GLU A 136 -17.69 4.22 2.32
C GLU A 136 -17.20 3.44 3.53
N PHE A 137 -17.39 4.01 4.74
CA PHE A 137 -16.81 3.47 5.96
C PHE A 137 -17.86 2.82 6.86
N SER A 138 -17.41 1.75 7.53
CA SER A 138 -18.13 1.11 8.63
C SER A 138 -17.15 0.83 9.76
N GLU A 139 -17.66 0.54 10.95
CA GLU A 139 -16.82 0.29 12.09
C GLU A 139 -16.20 -1.10 12.03
N LYS A 140 -14.90 -1.19 12.27
CA LYS A 140 -14.18 -2.45 12.39
C LYS A 140 -14.05 -2.85 13.86
N ASN A 141 -13.62 -1.90 14.69
CA ASN A 141 -13.45 -2.04 16.14
C ASN A 141 -13.44 -0.63 16.76
N GLU A 142 -13.09 -0.53 18.04
CA GLU A 142 -13.09 0.77 18.73
C GLU A 142 -12.15 1.81 18.10
N LYS A 143 -11.06 1.35 17.49
CA LYS A 143 -9.99 2.23 16.98
C LYS A 143 -9.98 2.38 15.47
N GLU A 144 -10.59 1.44 14.73
CA GLU A 144 -10.44 1.37 13.29
C GLU A 144 -11.77 1.34 12.54
N LEU A 145 -11.72 1.86 11.30
CA LEU A 145 -12.80 1.76 10.32
C LEU A 145 -12.37 0.86 9.16
N ILE A 146 -13.36 0.24 8.53
CA ILE A 146 -13.20 -0.42 7.23
C ILE A 146 -13.78 0.48 6.17
N GLY A 147 -13.01 0.76 5.13
CA GLY A 147 -13.47 1.46 3.95
C GLY A 147 -13.60 0.51 2.77
N ILE A 148 -14.68 0.65 2.03
CA ILE A 148 -14.92 -0.12 0.80
C ILE A 148 -15.23 0.85 -0.32
N LYS A 149 -14.61 0.62 -1.48
CA LYS A 149 -14.86 1.38 -2.69
C LYS A 149 -15.28 0.44 -3.81
N ASN A 150 -16.32 0.84 -4.54
CA ASN A 150 -16.68 0.20 -5.81
C ASN A 150 -15.73 0.72 -6.91
N LEU A 151 -15.21 -0.19 -7.67
CA LEU A 151 -14.27 0.13 -8.76
C LEU A 151 -14.97 0.27 -10.10
#